data_a901052fe9e4967e03bcc019dbdef08d
#
_entry.id   a901052fe9e4967e03bcc019dbdef08d
#
_cell.length_a   1.000
_cell.length_b   1.000
_cell.length_c   1.000
_cell.angle_alpha   90.00
_cell.angle_beta   90.00
_cell.angle_gamma   90.00
#
_symmetry.space_group_name_H-M   'P 1'
#
loop_
_entity.id
_entity.type
_entity.pdbx_description
1 polymer ?
#
loop_
_entity_poly.entity_id
_entity_poly.type
_entity_poly.pdbx_seq_one_letter_code
_entity_poly.pdbx_strand_id
1 'polypeptide(L)'
;DVYKRQIVDRALPDVRDGLKPVHRRLLFAMRQLHLDPKSGFKKCARVVGDVIGKYHPHGDSAVYGAMVRLAQDFSVRYPLVDGQGNFGNIDGDGAAAMRYTEARLTEFAMALMEGLNDNAVDFRETYDGEEEEPVVMPSMVPNLLCNGSAGIAVGMATNIPPHNLSEVCDALLYLIEKPDCEMEPLVRRIKGPDFPTGGIVIDSFESILNTYRQGKGTFRIRAKWEKEDLGHGQYQIIVTEIPYQVIKSKLIEKIAQLLMDKKLPMLSDVRDESTHDVRIVLEPKNRTVDAGLLMEHLFKNTDLESRFPMNMNVLDSDGVPRVMCIKDVLVEFLNHRHEVLKRRSQYRLDKINNRLEILSGYLIAYLNLDEIIRIIREEDDAKAVMMKEFSLTENQAEAILNMKLRSLRKLEETEIRREFDDLSSEKGELEALLGDENKRWQALAEEIKAVREKFGKKTALGKRRTEFAEVSEEIEVPLEVFVEKEPITVILSQKGWIRCIKGLSLIHISEPTRQAEIS
;
A
#
# COMPACT_ATOMS: atom_id res chain seq x y z
N ASP A 1 -10.04 -25.80 15.40
CA ASP A 1 -8.83 -24.95 15.42
C ASP A 1 -8.11 -24.85 14.08
N VAL A 2 -8.07 -25.91 13.25
CA VAL A 2 -7.52 -25.88 11.90
C VAL A 2 -8.30 -24.91 11.01
N TYR A 3 -9.62 -24.87 11.16
CA TYR A 3 -10.50 -23.98 10.38
C TYR A 3 -10.28 -22.49 10.70
N LYS A 4 -10.06 -22.16 11.98
CA LYS A 4 -9.72 -20.79 12.39
C LYS A 4 -8.36 -20.33 11.82
N ARG A 5 -7.34 -21.20 11.86
CA ARG A 5 -6.01 -20.90 11.30
C ARG A 5 -6.05 -20.67 9.79
N GLN A 6 -6.75 -21.51 9.02
CA GLN A 6 -6.82 -21.36 7.56
C GLN A 6 -7.55 -20.09 7.10
N ILE A 7 -8.57 -19.65 7.85
CA ILE A 7 -9.35 -18.45 7.52
C ILE A 7 -8.59 -17.19 7.90
N VAL A 8 -8.02 -17.18 9.09
CA VAL A 8 -7.29 -16.04 9.67
C VAL A 8 -5.99 -15.81 8.92
N ASP A 9 -5.21 -16.89 8.67
CA ASP A 9 -3.90 -16.79 8.04
C ASP A 9 -3.94 -16.50 6.52
N ARG A 10 -5.09 -16.50 5.87
CA ARG A 10 -5.15 -16.35 4.40
C ARG A 10 -5.72 -15.03 3.92
N ALA A 11 -6.76 -14.52 4.56
CA ALA A 11 -7.59 -13.46 4.01
C ALA A 11 -7.39 -12.08 4.65
N LEU A 12 -7.07 -12.03 5.94
CA LEU A 12 -6.93 -10.79 6.68
C LEU A 12 -5.47 -10.35 6.78
N PRO A 13 -5.18 -9.04 6.64
CA PRO A 13 -3.85 -8.51 6.86
C PRO A 13 -3.57 -8.35 8.35
N ASP A 14 -2.30 -8.47 8.75
CA ASP A 14 -1.82 -8.07 10.07
C ASP A 14 -1.79 -6.55 10.17
N VAL A 15 -2.29 -6.00 11.26
CA VAL A 15 -2.37 -4.54 11.46
C VAL A 15 -1.00 -3.87 11.47
N ARG A 16 0.04 -4.59 11.90
CA ARG A 16 1.39 -4.08 12.09
C ARG A 16 2.13 -3.85 10.77
N ASP A 17 2.04 -4.78 9.81
CA ASP A 17 2.75 -4.70 8.52
C ASP A 17 1.82 -4.61 7.29
N GLY A 18 0.51 -4.77 7.49
CA GLY A 18 -0.46 -4.71 6.41
C GLY A 18 -0.39 -5.85 5.40
N LEU A 19 0.33 -6.93 5.72
CA LEU A 19 0.57 -8.03 4.82
C LEU A 19 -0.27 -9.25 5.19
N LYS A 20 -0.70 -9.98 4.18
CA LYS A 20 -1.17 -11.35 4.32
C LYS A 20 0.02 -12.31 4.27
N PRO A 21 -0.10 -13.54 4.79
CA PRO A 21 1.01 -14.49 4.79
C PRO A 21 1.65 -14.70 3.42
N VAL A 22 0.87 -14.81 2.35
CA VAL A 22 1.42 -14.99 1.00
C VAL A 22 2.31 -13.82 0.57
N HIS A 23 1.91 -12.58 0.87
CA HIS A 23 2.69 -11.38 0.55
C HIS A 23 3.96 -11.31 1.40
N ARG A 24 3.86 -11.60 2.70
CA ARG A 24 5.02 -11.60 3.61
C ARG A 24 6.06 -12.62 3.20
N ARG A 25 5.64 -13.84 2.90
CA ARG A 25 6.49 -14.93 2.42
C ARG A 25 7.13 -14.63 1.07
N LEU A 26 6.37 -14.02 0.16
CA LEU A 26 6.86 -13.59 -1.14
C LEU A 26 7.99 -12.55 -1.01
N LEU A 27 7.77 -11.49 -0.25
CA LEU A 27 8.77 -10.43 -0.04
C LEU A 27 9.99 -10.97 0.69
N PHE A 28 9.80 -11.84 1.69
CA PHE A 28 10.90 -12.48 2.41
C PHE A 28 11.73 -13.38 1.49
N ALA A 29 11.11 -14.23 0.67
CA ALA A 29 11.81 -15.05 -0.31
C ALA A 29 12.60 -14.19 -1.31
N MET A 30 12.03 -13.10 -1.80
CA MET A 30 12.73 -12.16 -2.70
C MET A 30 13.94 -11.52 -2.00
N ARG A 31 13.85 -11.23 -0.71
CA ARG A 31 14.95 -10.71 0.10
C ARG A 31 16.07 -11.75 0.26
N GLN A 32 15.72 -13.02 0.54
CA GLN A 32 16.67 -14.12 0.64
C GLN A 32 17.39 -14.41 -0.70
N LEU A 33 16.71 -14.17 -1.81
CA LEU A 33 17.28 -14.23 -3.15
C LEU A 33 18.14 -13.01 -3.53
N HIS A 34 18.32 -12.05 -2.62
CA HIS A 34 19.06 -10.79 -2.83
C HIS A 34 18.56 -9.99 -4.03
N LEU A 35 17.23 -9.90 -4.18
CA LEU A 35 16.56 -9.13 -5.22
C LEU A 35 16.34 -7.68 -4.80
N ASP A 36 17.39 -7.03 -4.34
CA ASP A 36 17.36 -5.64 -3.92
C ASP A 36 17.11 -4.70 -5.12
N PRO A 37 16.63 -3.45 -4.90
CA PRO A 37 16.31 -2.52 -5.99
C PRO A 37 17.47 -2.23 -6.95
N LYS A 38 18.71 -2.37 -6.48
CA LYS A 38 19.93 -2.17 -7.27
C LYS A 38 20.46 -3.45 -7.92
N SER A 39 19.87 -4.61 -7.62
CA SER A 39 20.26 -5.89 -8.21
C SER A 39 19.60 -6.10 -9.57
N GLY A 40 20.09 -7.10 -10.33
CA GLY A 40 19.44 -7.52 -11.57
C GLY A 40 18.09 -8.20 -11.31
N PHE A 41 17.19 -8.12 -12.27
CA PHE A 41 15.92 -8.83 -12.25
C PHE A 41 16.12 -10.35 -12.32
N LYS A 42 15.20 -11.10 -11.71
CA LYS A 42 15.12 -12.57 -11.87
C LYS A 42 13.74 -12.97 -12.38
N LYS A 43 13.68 -14.08 -13.11
CA LYS A 43 12.42 -14.66 -13.60
C LYS A 43 11.44 -14.88 -12.45
N CYS A 44 10.19 -14.43 -12.64
CA CYS A 44 9.14 -14.64 -11.65
C CYS A 44 8.93 -16.12 -11.32
N ALA A 45 9.12 -17.01 -12.30
CA ALA A 45 9.05 -18.46 -12.09
C ALA A 45 10.07 -18.95 -11.03
N ARG A 46 11.27 -18.35 -10.98
CA ARG A 46 12.28 -18.69 -9.95
C ARG A 46 11.78 -18.27 -8.56
N VAL A 47 11.30 -17.04 -8.43
CA VAL A 47 10.78 -16.53 -7.15
C VAL A 47 9.60 -17.35 -6.66
N VAL A 48 8.63 -17.62 -7.53
CA VAL A 48 7.45 -18.44 -7.22
C VAL A 48 7.86 -19.84 -6.77
N GLY A 49 8.84 -20.45 -7.46
CA GLY A 49 9.37 -21.77 -7.08
C GLY A 49 9.96 -21.79 -5.67
N ASP A 50 10.78 -20.79 -5.33
CA ASP A 50 11.37 -20.69 -3.98
C ASP A 50 10.29 -20.45 -2.90
N VAL A 51 9.28 -19.62 -3.19
CA VAL A 51 8.17 -19.36 -2.26
C VAL A 51 7.39 -20.64 -1.96
N ILE A 52 7.02 -21.40 -3.00
CA ILE A 52 6.23 -22.62 -2.83
C ILE A 52 7.06 -23.71 -2.15
N GLY A 53 8.31 -23.86 -2.56
CA GLY A 53 9.17 -24.92 -2.06
C GLY A 53 9.55 -24.75 -0.58
N LYS A 54 9.71 -23.50 -0.11
CA LYS A 54 10.24 -23.21 1.23
C LYS A 54 9.22 -22.67 2.22
N TYR A 55 8.29 -21.81 1.77
CA TYR A 55 7.48 -21.00 2.69
C TYR A 55 5.99 -21.20 2.56
N HIS A 56 5.46 -21.41 1.34
CA HIS A 56 4.03 -21.35 1.09
C HIS A 56 3.54 -22.51 0.19
N PRO A 57 3.15 -23.68 0.77
CA PRO A 57 2.81 -24.89 0.03
C PRO A 57 1.40 -24.79 -0.58
N HIS A 58 1.20 -23.83 -1.49
CA HIS A 58 -0.04 -23.59 -2.22
C HIS A 58 0.23 -23.45 -3.71
N GLY A 59 -0.84 -23.37 -4.54
CA GLY A 59 -0.70 -23.31 -6.00
C GLY A 59 0.13 -22.11 -6.49
N ASP A 60 0.93 -22.33 -7.51
CA ASP A 60 1.81 -21.36 -8.16
C ASP A 60 1.05 -20.13 -8.69
N SER A 61 -0.12 -20.34 -9.24
CA SER A 61 -0.99 -19.28 -9.77
C SER A 61 -1.41 -18.29 -8.70
N ALA A 62 -1.63 -18.74 -7.45
CA ALA A 62 -1.98 -17.86 -6.32
C ALA A 62 -0.80 -16.98 -5.91
N VAL A 63 0.41 -17.56 -5.83
CA VAL A 63 1.63 -16.83 -5.48
C VAL A 63 2.01 -15.85 -6.58
N TYR A 64 1.95 -16.29 -7.84
CA TYR A 64 2.23 -15.41 -8.98
C TYR A 64 1.20 -14.27 -9.10
N GLY A 65 -0.09 -14.57 -8.92
CA GLY A 65 -1.14 -13.54 -8.91
C GLY A 65 -0.96 -12.51 -7.81
N ALA A 66 -0.48 -12.91 -6.62
CA ALA A 66 -0.12 -11.97 -5.55
C ALA A 66 1.07 -11.09 -5.97
N MET A 67 2.13 -11.67 -6.54
CA MET A 67 3.29 -10.92 -7.05
C MET A 67 2.90 -9.91 -8.11
N VAL A 68 2.09 -10.31 -9.09
CA VAL A 68 1.59 -9.45 -10.17
C VAL A 68 0.87 -8.23 -9.58
N ARG A 69 -0.03 -8.45 -8.64
CA ARG A 69 -0.78 -7.35 -8.00
C ARG A 69 0.14 -6.38 -7.26
N LEU A 70 1.18 -6.86 -6.57
CA LEU A 70 2.15 -6.01 -5.88
C LEU A 70 3.05 -5.20 -6.83
N ALA A 71 3.11 -5.57 -8.11
CA ALA A 71 3.87 -4.85 -9.14
C ALA A 71 3.03 -3.85 -9.96
N GLN A 72 1.69 -3.94 -9.89
CA GLN A 72 0.79 -3.09 -10.67
C GLN A 72 0.60 -1.72 -10.00
N ASP A 73 1.01 -0.65 -10.66
CA ASP A 73 0.93 0.74 -10.18
C ASP A 73 -0.50 1.31 -10.17
N PHE A 74 -1.44 0.62 -10.85
CA PHE A 74 -2.88 0.91 -10.82
C PHE A 74 -3.64 0.07 -9.79
N SER A 75 -3.01 -0.96 -9.19
CA SER A 75 -3.60 -1.81 -8.16
C SER A 75 -3.16 -1.45 -6.76
N VAL A 76 -1.89 -1.07 -6.58
CA VAL A 76 -1.31 -0.67 -5.29
C VAL A 76 -0.75 0.75 -5.38
N ARG A 77 -0.92 1.51 -4.30
CA ARG A 77 -0.50 2.92 -4.28
C ARG A 77 1.02 3.08 -4.20
N TYR A 78 1.68 2.17 -3.50
CA TYR A 78 3.14 2.07 -3.34
C TYR A 78 3.58 0.66 -3.71
N PRO A 79 3.95 0.39 -4.97
CA PRO A 79 4.35 -0.94 -5.40
C PRO A 79 5.48 -1.53 -4.55
N LEU A 80 5.35 -2.80 -4.22
CA LEU A 80 6.35 -3.56 -3.44
C LEU A 80 7.27 -4.40 -4.34
N VAL A 81 6.80 -4.69 -5.53
CA VAL A 81 7.55 -5.43 -6.55
C VAL A 81 7.79 -4.50 -7.74
N ASP A 82 9.03 -4.45 -8.21
CA ASP A 82 9.42 -3.82 -9.46
C ASP A 82 9.45 -4.92 -10.53
N GLY A 83 8.52 -4.82 -11.48
CA GLY A 83 8.30 -5.83 -12.52
C GLY A 83 8.86 -5.41 -13.87
N GLN A 84 9.46 -6.36 -14.60
CA GLN A 84 9.88 -6.19 -15.98
C GLN A 84 9.13 -7.16 -16.89
N GLY A 85 8.50 -6.64 -17.93
CA GLY A 85 7.65 -7.38 -18.84
C GLY A 85 6.16 -7.00 -18.69
N ASN A 86 5.27 -7.85 -19.18
CA ASN A 86 3.83 -7.59 -19.12
C ASN A 86 3.24 -8.10 -17.80
N PHE A 87 2.90 -7.20 -16.89
CA PHE A 87 2.20 -7.46 -15.62
C PHE A 87 0.70 -7.11 -15.67
N GLY A 88 0.10 -7.08 -16.86
CA GLY A 88 -1.28 -6.67 -17.04
C GLY A 88 -1.42 -5.15 -17.18
N ASN A 89 -2.66 -4.70 -17.41
CA ASN A 89 -2.97 -3.29 -17.59
C ASN A 89 -4.35 -2.93 -17.00
N ILE A 90 -4.69 -1.64 -17.04
CA ILE A 90 -5.95 -1.10 -16.55
C ILE A 90 -7.16 -1.51 -17.41
N ASP A 91 -6.93 -2.01 -18.62
CA ASP A 91 -7.97 -2.57 -19.52
C ASP A 91 -8.45 -3.96 -19.08
N GLY A 92 -7.78 -4.57 -18.10
CA GLY A 92 -8.12 -5.87 -17.57
C GLY A 92 -7.40 -7.02 -18.25
N ASP A 93 -6.42 -6.74 -19.10
CA ASP A 93 -5.54 -7.77 -19.67
C ASP A 93 -4.71 -8.42 -18.56
N GLY A 94 -4.60 -9.74 -18.62
CA GLY A 94 -3.82 -10.51 -17.67
C GLY A 94 -2.32 -10.36 -17.86
N ALA A 95 -1.55 -10.62 -16.80
CA ALA A 95 -0.10 -10.70 -16.90
C ALA A 95 0.35 -11.86 -17.79
N ALA A 96 1.51 -11.69 -18.43
CA ALA A 96 2.17 -12.78 -19.14
C ALA A 96 2.57 -13.90 -18.18
N ALA A 97 2.77 -15.12 -18.70
CA ALA A 97 3.19 -16.25 -17.88
C ALA A 97 4.53 -15.96 -17.14
N MET A 98 4.67 -16.47 -15.92
CA MET A 98 5.79 -16.19 -15.01
C MET A 98 7.17 -16.54 -15.57
N ARG A 99 7.24 -17.36 -16.63
CA ARG A 99 8.49 -17.66 -17.33
C ARG A 99 9.01 -16.53 -18.21
N TYR A 100 8.14 -15.57 -18.58
CA TYR A 100 8.48 -14.41 -19.42
C TYR A 100 8.74 -13.15 -18.58
N THR A 101 8.06 -12.99 -17.46
CA THR A 101 8.18 -11.83 -16.58
C THR A 101 9.34 -11.97 -15.60
N GLU A 102 9.87 -10.84 -15.17
CA GLU A 102 10.97 -10.72 -14.23
C GLU A 102 10.62 -9.73 -13.12
N ALA A 103 11.19 -9.92 -11.94
CA ALA A 103 10.87 -9.11 -10.77
C ALA A 103 12.10 -8.87 -9.88
N ARG A 104 12.03 -7.78 -9.11
CA ARG A 104 12.88 -7.44 -7.98
C ARG A 104 12.08 -6.62 -6.95
N LEU A 105 12.66 -6.38 -5.78
CA LEU A 105 12.04 -5.55 -4.74
C LEU A 105 12.14 -4.05 -5.07
N THR A 106 11.19 -3.28 -4.57
CA THR A 106 11.25 -1.82 -4.58
C THR A 106 11.91 -1.28 -3.31
N GLU A 107 12.31 0.00 -3.32
CA GLU A 107 12.81 0.70 -2.11
C GLU A 107 11.75 0.72 -0.99
N PHE A 108 10.46 0.80 -1.35
CA PHE A 108 9.37 0.77 -0.37
C PHE A 108 9.25 -0.61 0.30
N ALA A 109 9.42 -1.69 -0.45
CA ALA A 109 9.48 -3.04 0.09
C ALA A 109 10.70 -3.26 0.99
N MET A 110 11.85 -2.67 0.63
CA MET A 110 13.04 -2.72 1.49
C MET A 110 12.80 -2.06 2.84
N ALA A 111 12.07 -0.93 2.87
CA ALA A 111 11.70 -0.25 4.12
C ALA A 111 10.77 -1.09 5.01
N LEU A 112 9.95 -1.98 4.43
CA LEU A 112 9.15 -2.93 5.22
C LEU A 112 10.03 -3.96 5.95
N MET A 113 11.15 -4.33 5.37
CA MET A 113 12.01 -5.43 5.83
C MET A 113 13.27 -4.93 6.56
N GLU A 114 13.43 -3.63 6.73
CA GLU A 114 14.61 -3.06 7.40
C GLU A 114 14.66 -3.49 8.86
N GLY A 115 15.79 -4.07 9.28
CA GLY A 115 16.00 -4.59 10.63
C GLY A 115 15.66 -6.07 10.82
N LEU A 116 15.27 -6.82 9.78
CA LEU A 116 14.99 -8.27 9.89
C LEU A 116 16.18 -9.06 10.48
N ASN A 117 17.42 -8.65 10.18
CA ASN A 117 18.62 -9.31 10.66
C ASN A 117 19.07 -8.82 12.06
N ASP A 118 18.33 -7.88 12.67
CA ASP A 118 18.69 -7.22 13.91
C ASP A 118 17.79 -7.67 15.08
N ASN A 119 17.26 -8.88 15.03
CA ASN A 119 16.33 -9.42 16.03
C ASN A 119 15.11 -8.53 16.30
N ALA A 120 14.69 -7.75 15.30
CA ALA A 120 13.61 -6.78 15.42
C ALA A 120 12.23 -7.41 15.59
N VAL A 121 12.04 -8.61 15.07
CA VAL A 121 10.77 -9.37 15.08
C VAL A 121 11.03 -10.85 15.36
N ASP A 122 9.95 -11.57 15.72
CA ASP A 122 10.03 -13.00 15.93
C ASP A 122 10.00 -13.77 14.61
N PHE A 123 10.71 -14.89 14.60
CA PHE A 123 10.70 -15.87 13.53
C PHE A 123 9.98 -17.14 14.01
N ARG A 124 9.45 -17.88 13.06
CA ARG A 124 8.85 -19.19 13.28
C ARG A 124 9.32 -20.16 12.22
N GLU A 125 9.29 -21.44 12.55
CA GLU A 125 9.57 -22.51 11.59
C GLU A 125 8.58 -22.48 10.42
N THR A 126 9.08 -22.81 9.24
CA THR A 126 8.25 -23.04 8.04
C THR A 126 7.41 -24.31 8.19
N TYR A 127 6.52 -24.58 7.25
CA TYR A 127 5.59 -25.72 7.29
C TYR A 127 6.30 -27.09 7.35
N ASP A 128 7.53 -27.20 6.85
CA ASP A 128 8.38 -28.38 6.84
C ASP A 128 9.42 -28.40 7.97
N GLY A 129 9.59 -27.29 8.69
CA GLY A 129 10.56 -27.13 9.77
C GLY A 129 12.01 -27.02 9.30
N GLU A 130 12.28 -26.84 7.99
CA GLU A 130 13.63 -26.77 7.46
C GLU A 130 14.19 -25.33 7.43
N GLU A 131 13.31 -24.33 7.38
CA GLU A 131 13.68 -22.91 7.29
C GLU A 131 12.90 -22.11 8.36
N GLU A 132 13.20 -20.83 8.48
CA GLU A 132 12.46 -19.90 9.33
C GLU A 132 11.89 -18.76 8.51
N GLU A 133 10.71 -18.29 8.92
CA GLU A 133 10.04 -17.13 8.33
C GLU A 133 9.67 -16.09 9.40
N PRO A 134 9.69 -14.78 9.09
CA PRO A 134 9.26 -13.78 10.06
C PRO A 134 7.75 -13.86 10.31
N VAL A 135 7.36 -13.76 11.58
CA VAL A 135 5.95 -13.71 11.98
C VAL A 135 5.28 -12.44 11.44
N VAL A 136 6.01 -11.33 11.47
CA VAL A 136 5.60 -10.00 11.00
C VAL A 136 6.83 -9.26 10.47
N MET A 137 6.66 -8.30 9.54
CA MET A 137 7.77 -7.46 9.10
C MET A 137 8.05 -6.34 10.12
N PRO A 138 9.31 -5.86 10.24
CA PRO A 138 9.64 -4.69 11.07
C PRO A 138 8.89 -3.41 10.68
N SER A 139 8.59 -3.25 9.40
CA SER A 139 7.67 -2.26 8.82
C SER A 139 7.98 -0.80 9.16
N MET A 140 9.04 -0.23 8.60
CA MET A 140 9.30 1.22 8.77
C MET A 140 8.22 2.12 8.17
N VAL A 141 7.46 1.60 7.22
CA VAL A 141 6.36 2.31 6.55
C VAL A 141 5.00 1.74 7.00
N PRO A 142 3.96 2.57 7.19
CA PRO A 142 2.62 2.14 7.60
C PRO A 142 1.87 1.51 6.41
N ASN A 143 2.36 0.34 5.95
CA ASN A 143 1.93 -0.28 4.71
C ASN A 143 0.43 -0.62 4.66
N LEU A 144 -0.18 -0.99 5.79
CA LEU A 144 -1.62 -1.26 5.83
C LEU A 144 -2.44 -0.09 5.31
N LEU A 145 -2.14 1.11 5.79
CA LEU A 145 -2.85 2.32 5.34
C LEU A 145 -2.34 2.81 3.99
N CYS A 146 -1.04 2.67 3.71
CA CYS A 146 -0.46 3.15 2.44
C CYS A 146 -0.97 2.37 1.22
N ASN A 147 -1.07 1.06 1.31
CA ASN A 147 -1.49 0.20 0.20
C ASN A 147 -2.90 -0.38 0.36
N GLY A 148 -3.46 -0.28 1.56
CA GLY A 148 -4.73 -0.94 1.84
C GLY A 148 -4.64 -2.46 1.80
N SER A 149 -5.79 -3.10 1.87
CA SER A 149 -5.91 -4.56 1.70
C SER A 149 -7.35 -4.91 1.35
N ALA A 150 -7.55 -5.89 0.50
CA ALA A 150 -8.86 -6.43 0.20
C ALA A 150 -8.83 -7.96 0.31
N GLY A 151 -9.84 -8.56 0.94
CA GLY A 151 -9.92 -10.00 1.12
C GLY A 151 -11.30 -10.46 1.58
N ILE A 152 -11.66 -11.67 1.17
CA ILE A 152 -12.92 -12.31 1.54
C ILE A 152 -12.59 -13.63 2.24
N ALA A 153 -13.08 -13.77 3.46
CA ALA A 153 -13.03 -15.00 4.23
C ALA A 153 -14.45 -15.50 4.55
N VAL A 154 -14.57 -16.68 5.10
CA VAL A 154 -15.89 -17.19 5.53
C VAL A 154 -16.38 -16.38 6.75
N GLY A 155 -17.48 -15.67 6.56
CA GLY A 155 -18.08 -14.82 7.60
C GLY A 155 -17.39 -13.48 7.87
N MET A 156 -16.31 -13.16 7.16
CA MET A 156 -15.55 -11.92 7.34
C MET A 156 -15.04 -11.40 6.01
N ALA A 157 -15.00 -10.09 5.85
CA ALA A 157 -14.35 -9.43 4.73
C ALA A 157 -13.50 -8.28 5.24
N THR A 158 -12.42 -7.99 4.54
CA THR A 158 -11.63 -6.78 4.71
C THR A 158 -11.58 -6.01 3.41
N ASN A 159 -11.67 -4.71 3.46
CA ASN A 159 -11.50 -3.82 2.31
C ASN A 159 -11.04 -2.45 2.80
N ILE A 160 -9.76 -2.24 2.80
CA ILE A 160 -9.10 -1.05 3.34
C ILE A 160 -8.56 -0.25 2.16
N PRO A 161 -8.97 1.04 2.02
CA PRO A 161 -8.46 1.88 0.94
C PRO A 161 -7.00 2.28 1.19
N PRO A 162 -6.23 2.54 0.13
CA PRO A 162 -4.90 3.11 0.24
C PRO A 162 -4.96 4.60 0.62
N HIS A 163 -3.88 5.09 1.27
CA HIS A 163 -3.75 6.47 1.74
C HIS A 163 -2.40 7.05 1.37
N ASN A 164 -2.31 8.39 1.40
CA ASN A 164 -1.05 9.08 1.15
C ASN A 164 -0.09 8.94 2.34
N LEU A 165 1.12 8.45 2.07
CA LEU A 165 2.13 8.21 3.09
C LEU A 165 2.46 9.46 3.93
N SER A 166 2.63 10.62 3.28
CA SER A 166 2.96 11.85 4.00
C SER A 166 1.87 12.24 5.00
N GLU A 167 0.61 12.06 4.61
CA GLU A 167 -0.55 12.39 5.44
C GLU A 167 -0.69 11.41 6.60
N VAL A 168 -0.43 10.13 6.35
CA VAL A 168 -0.38 9.11 7.42
C VAL A 168 0.76 9.40 8.38
N CYS A 169 1.96 9.74 7.89
CA CYS A 169 3.09 10.15 8.75
C CYS A 169 2.77 11.40 9.57
N ASP A 170 2.09 12.40 8.98
CA ASP A 170 1.66 13.60 9.71
C ASP A 170 0.68 13.26 10.84
N ALA A 171 -0.20 12.28 10.65
CA ALA A 171 -1.11 11.79 11.69
C ALA A 171 -0.36 10.99 12.78
N LEU A 172 0.60 10.14 12.39
CA LEU A 172 1.43 9.38 13.33
C LEU A 172 2.27 10.32 14.22
N LEU A 173 2.91 11.33 13.65
CA LEU A 173 3.68 12.33 14.39
C LEU A 173 2.79 13.10 15.37
N TYR A 174 1.59 13.48 14.95
CA TYR A 174 0.65 14.16 15.86
C TYR A 174 0.18 13.24 17.00
N LEU A 175 -0.02 11.95 16.73
CA LEU A 175 -0.41 10.98 17.75
C LEU A 175 0.70 10.72 18.77
N ILE A 176 1.98 10.77 18.35
CA ILE A 176 3.14 10.72 19.28
C ILE A 176 3.14 11.94 20.21
N GLU A 177 2.87 13.15 19.66
CA GLU A 177 2.82 14.37 20.47
C GLU A 177 1.61 14.41 21.42
N LYS A 178 0.48 13.87 20.99
CA LYS A 178 -0.81 13.90 21.69
C LYS A 178 -1.51 12.54 21.66
N PRO A 179 -1.09 11.58 22.50
CA PRO A 179 -1.65 10.21 22.49
C PRO A 179 -3.17 10.16 22.73
N ASP A 180 -3.70 11.04 23.58
CA ASP A 180 -5.12 11.10 23.95
C ASP A 180 -5.96 11.98 23.01
N CYS A 181 -5.43 12.36 21.84
CA CYS A 181 -6.15 13.21 20.91
C CYS A 181 -7.45 12.57 20.41
N GLU A 182 -8.43 13.41 20.06
CA GLU A 182 -9.64 12.97 19.40
C GLU A 182 -9.38 12.51 17.95
N MET A 183 -10.38 11.87 17.36
CA MET A 183 -10.31 11.32 16.00
C MET A 183 -10.23 12.42 14.92
N GLU A 184 -10.97 13.51 15.09
CA GLU A 184 -11.08 14.56 14.07
C GLU A 184 -9.74 15.18 13.66
N PRO A 185 -8.83 15.56 14.56
CA PRO A 185 -7.51 16.07 14.19
C PRO A 185 -6.65 15.09 13.39
N LEU A 186 -6.82 13.78 13.61
CA LEU A 186 -6.13 12.73 12.84
C LEU A 186 -6.69 12.65 11.43
N VAL A 187 -8.02 12.62 11.28
CA VAL A 187 -8.69 12.55 9.98
C VAL A 187 -8.44 13.81 9.15
N ARG A 188 -8.34 14.99 9.77
CA ARG A 188 -7.94 16.23 9.06
C ARG A 188 -6.54 16.16 8.46
N ARG A 189 -5.62 15.38 9.04
CA ARG A 189 -4.27 15.16 8.50
C ARG A 189 -4.26 14.12 7.39
N ILE A 190 -4.98 13.01 7.59
CA ILE A 190 -5.08 11.91 6.61
C ILE A 190 -5.94 12.33 5.42
N LYS A 191 -6.92 13.23 5.63
CA LYS A 191 -7.91 13.74 4.66
C LYS A 191 -8.86 12.66 4.15
N GLY A 192 -8.37 11.50 3.74
CA GLY A 192 -9.13 10.40 3.18
C GLY A 192 -8.28 9.51 2.28
N PRO A 193 -8.90 8.58 1.52
CA PRO A 193 -8.21 7.69 0.60
C PRO A 193 -7.35 8.42 -0.44
N ASP A 194 -6.29 7.75 -0.90
CA ASP A 194 -5.44 8.20 -2.01
C ASP A 194 -5.23 7.03 -2.97
N PHE A 195 -6.15 6.89 -3.93
CA PHE A 195 -6.18 5.76 -4.85
C PHE A 195 -5.09 5.85 -5.91
N PRO A 196 -4.51 4.71 -6.34
CA PRO A 196 -3.46 4.69 -7.36
C PRO A 196 -3.92 5.28 -8.69
N THR A 197 -5.18 5.12 -9.05
CA THR A 197 -5.78 5.63 -10.29
C THR A 197 -6.32 7.06 -10.18
N GLY A 198 -6.15 7.73 -9.04
CA GLY A 198 -6.64 9.10 -8.82
C GLY A 198 -8.14 9.17 -8.56
N GLY A 199 -8.82 10.01 -9.32
CA GLY A 199 -10.24 10.27 -9.18
C GLY A 199 -10.58 11.32 -8.11
N ILE A 200 -11.87 11.56 -7.91
CA ILE A 200 -12.39 12.59 -7.02
C ILE A 200 -13.32 11.94 -5.99
N VAL A 201 -12.99 12.05 -4.70
CA VAL A 201 -13.89 11.64 -3.60
C VAL A 201 -14.90 12.77 -3.37
N ILE A 202 -16.19 12.43 -3.38
CA ILE A 202 -17.30 13.40 -3.28
C ILE A 202 -18.06 13.34 -1.94
N ASP A 203 -17.48 12.66 -0.95
CA ASP A 203 -18.08 12.59 0.39
C ASP A 203 -17.72 13.80 1.23
N SER A 204 -18.66 14.23 2.09
CA SER A 204 -18.41 15.29 3.05
C SER A 204 -17.38 14.87 4.11
N PHE A 205 -16.66 15.84 4.68
CA PHE A 205 -15.71 15.56 5.75
C PHE A 205 -16.34 14.79 6.92
N GLU A 206 -17.58 15.11 7.27
CA GLU A 206 -18.29 14.43 8.36
C GLU A 206 -18.58 12.96 8.03
N SER A 207 -18.95 12.65 6.78
CA SER A 207 -19.11 11.27 6.30
C SER A 207 -17.81 10.49 6.38
N ILE A 208 -16.70 11.11 5.92
CA ILE A 208 -15.36 10.52 5.99
C ILE A 208 -14.96 10.26 7.45
N LEU A 209 -15.15 11.24 8.34
CA LEU A 209 -14.85 11.13 9.78
C LEU A 209 -15.64 9.99 10.44
N ASN A 210 -16.94 9.88 10.15
CA ASN A 210 -17.78 8.82 10.69
C ASN A 210 -17.37 7.44 10.16
N THR A 211 -17.01 7.33 8.89
CA THR A 211 -16.51 6.11 8.27
C THR A 211 -15.22 5.64 8.96
N TYR A 212 -14.27 6.52 9.19
CA TYR A 212 -13.02 6.19 9.91
C TYR A 212 -13.23 5.89 11.39
N ARG A 213 -14.19 6.56 12.03
CA ARG A 213 -14.54 6.30 13.44
C ARG A 213 -15.14 4.91 13.64
N GLN A 214 -15.97 4.48 12.72
CA GLN A 214 -16.61 3.16 12.78
C GLN A 214 -15.72 2.03 12.23
N GLY A 215 -14.68 2.35 11.45
CA GLY A 215 -13.90 1.37 10.70
C GLY A 215 -14.68 0.70 9.57
N LYS A 216 -15.88 1.19 9.28
CA LYS A 216 -16.79 0.71 8.22
C LYS A 216 -17.53 1.87 7.59
N GLY A 217 -17.76 1.77 6.28
CA GLY A 217 -18.52 2.77 5.54
C GLY A 217 -18.30 2.64 4.04
N THR A 218 -18.52 3.72 3.33
CA THR A 218 -18.40 3.73 1.87
C THR A 218 -17.84 5.07 1.42
N PHE A 219 -16.92 5.05 0.48
CA PHE A 219 -16.43 6.24 -0.23
C PHE A 219 -17.00 6.26 -1.63
N ARG A 220 -17.49 7.43 -2.08
CA ARG A 220 -17.94 7.65 -3.46
C ARG A 220 -16.81 8.29 -4.25
N ILE A 221 -16.44 7.66 -5.36
CA ILE A 221 -15.32 8.07 -6.19
C ILE A 221 -15.84 8.35 -7.59
N ARG A 222 -15.57 9.54 -8.12
CA ARG A 222 -15.86 9.93 -9.50
C ARG A 222 -14.61 9.97 -10.35
N ALA A 223 -14.79 9.67 -11.62
CA ALA A 223 -13.79 9.92 -12.65
C ALA A 223 -13.44 11.41 -12.73
N LYS A 224 -12.18 11.72 -13.04
CA LYS A 224 -11.75 13.07 -13.36
C LYS A 224 -11.89 13.30 -14.85
N TRP A 225 -12.41 14.46 -15.21
CA TRP A 225 -12.64 14.82 -16.60
C TRP A 225 -12.38 16.29 -16.87
N GLU A 226 -12.12 16.58 -18.12
CA GLU A 226 -11.85 17.94 -18.61
C GLU A 226 -12.65 18.20 -19.89
N LYS A 227 -13.00 19.47 -20.12
CA LYS A 227 -13.64 19.92 -21.35
C LYS A 227 -12.55 20.43 -22.29
N GLU A 228 -12.42 19.81 -23.45
CA GLU A 228 -11.49 20.22 -24.51
C GLU A 228 -12.26 20.97 -25.60
N ASP A 229 -11.86 22.23 -25.88
CA ASP A 229 -12.48 23.06 -26.92
C ASP A 229 -11.85 22.75 -28.29
N LEU A 230 -12.69 22.37 -29.24
CA LEU A 230 -12.29 22.05 -30.61
C LEU A 230 -12.40 23.27 -31.58
N GLY A 231 -12.82 24.43 -31.07
CA GLY A 231 -13.11 25.61 -31.85
C GLY A 231 -14.53 25.64 -32.44
N HIS A 232 -14.93 26.79 -32.92
CA HIS A 232 -16.29 27.03 -33.48
C HIS A 232 -17.45 26.67 -32.52
N GLY A 233 -17.18 26.66 -31.22
CA GLY A 233 -18.13 26.28 -30.19
C GLY A 233 -18.36 24.77 -30.05
N GLN A 234 -17.60 23.96 -30.75
CA GLN A 234 -17.56 22.50 -30.57
C GLN A 234 -16.60 22.13 -29.46
N TYR A 235 -16.93 21.11 -28.70
CA TYR A 235 -16.08 20.60 -27.63
C TYR A 235 -16.24 19.08 -27.50
N GLN A 236 -15.26 18.47 -26.85
CA GLN A 236 -15.32 17.09 -26.39
C GLN A 236 -14.98 17.01 -24.89
N ILE A 237 -15.41 15.93 -24.24
CA ILE A 237 -15.09 15.65 -22.86
C ILE A 237 -14.02 14.57 -22.84
N ILE A 238 -12.95 14.83 -22.09
CA ILE A 238 -11.84 13.91 -21.90
C ILE A 238 -11.89 13.40 -20.48
N VAL A 239 -12.07 12.08 -20.31
CA VAL A 239 -11.90 11.44 -19.01
C VAL A 239 -10.43 11.09 -18.85
N THR A 240 -9.78 11.68 -17.86
CA THR A 240 -8.33 11.54 -17.60
C THR A 240 -8.00 10.56 -16.50
N GLU A 241 -8.93 10.32 -15.58
CA GLU A 241 -8.78 9.35 -14.49
C GLU A 241 -10.10 8.60 -14.29
N ILE A 242 -10.02 7.29 -14.05
CA ILE A 242 -11.18 6.45 -13.77
C ILE A 242 -11.16 5.97 -12.31
N PRO A 243 -12.32 5.67 -11.70
CA PRO A 243 -12.38 5.20 -10.33
C PRO A 243 -11.56 3.93 -10.09
N TYR A 244 -11.04 3.79 -8.89
CA TYR A 244 -10.21 2.65 -8.48
C TYR A 244 -10.96 1.31 -8.65
N GLN A 245 -10.24 0.30 -9.15
CA GLN A 245 -10.73 -1.05 -9.46
C GLN A 245 -11.73 -1.14 -10.63
N VAL A 246 -11.99 -0.05 -11.33
CA VAL A 246 -12.79 -0.08 -12.56
C VAL A 246 -11.91 -0.53 -13.74
N ILE A 247 -12.39 -1.49 -14.50
CA ILE A 247 -11.74 -1.99 -15.71
C ILE A 247 -12.13 -1.07 -16.87
N LYS A 248 -11.14 -0.40 -17.47
CA LYS A 248 -11.37 0.63 -18.50
C LYS A 248 -12.13 0.09 -19.73
N SER A 249 -11.75 -1.08 -20.24
CA SER A 249 -12.43 -1.68 -21.40
C SER A 249 -13.93 -1.94 -21.14
N LYS A 250 -14.27 -2.49 -19.96
CA LYS A 250 -15.66 -2.74 -19.57
C LYS A 250 -16.46 -1.48 -19.37
N LEU A 251 -15.83 -0.40 -18.86
CA LEU A 251 -16.46 0.90 -18.73
C LEU A 251 -16.84 1.45 -20.10
N ILE A 252 -15.92 1.40 -21.07
CA ILE A 252 -16.16 1.87 -22.44
C ILE A 252 -17.25 1.04 -23.12
N GLU A 253 -17.18 -0.29 -23.02
CA GLU A 253 -18.22 -1.19 -23.52
C GLU A 253 -19.61 -0.86 -22.96
N LYS A 254 -19.71 -0.58 -21.66
CA LYS A 254 -20.97 -0.19 -21.00
C LYS A 254 -21.50 1.14 -21.53
N ILE A 255 -20.63 2.15 -21.73
CA ILE A 255 -21.03 3.43 -22.31
C ILE A 255 -21.51 3.23 -23.76
N ALA A 256 -20.79 2.46 -24.57
CA ALA A 256 -21.17 2.15 -25.94
C ALA A 256 -22.50 1.40 -26.02
N GLN A 257 -22.73 0.43 -25.11
CA GLN A 257 -24.01 -0.28 -25.03
C GLN A 257 -25.18 0.65 -24.69
N LEU A 258 -25.00 1.56 -23.71
CA LEU A 258 -26.01 2.55 -23.36
C LEU A 258 -26.30 3.52 -24.52
N LEU A 259 -25.28 3.84 -25.33
CA LEU A 259 -25.44 4.65 -26.53
C LEU A 259 -26.26 3.91 -27.59
N MET A 260 -25.97 2.65 -27.85
CA MET A 260 -26.74 1.79 -28.79
C MET A 260 -28.19 1.63 -28.33
N ASP A 261 -28.41 1.47 -27.04
CA ASP A 261 -29.75 1.37 -26.43
C ASP A 261 -30.51 2.71 -26.41
N LYS A 262 -29.91 3.80 -26.93
CA LYS A 262 -30.46 5.17 -26.92
C LYS A 262 -30.78 5.72 -25.52
N LYS A 263 -30.07 5.21 -24.50
CA LYS A 263 -30.21 5.67 -23.11
C LYS A 263 -29.34 6.89 -22.79
N LEU A 264 -28.44 7.25 -23.72
CA LEU A 264 -27.57 8.43 -23.63
C LEU A 264 -27.85 9.41 -24.79
N PRO A 265 -29.00 10.10 -24.79
CA PRO A 265 -29.40 10.94 -25.94
C PRO A 265 -28.50 12.16 -26.15
N MET A 266 -27.73 12.56 -25.14
CA MET A 266 -26.80 13.70 -25.19
C MET A 266 -25.41 13.34 -25.75
N LEU A 267 -25.07 12.04 -25.85
CA LEU A 267 -23.78 11.54 -26.32
C LEU A 267 -23.91 11.11 -27.80
N SER A 268 -22.90 11.40 -28.61
CA SER A 268 -22.78 10.96 -30.00
C SER A 268 -21.87 9.77 -30.16
N ASP A 269 -20.71 9.79 -29.50
CA ASP A 269 -19.68 8.76 -29.64
C ASP A 269 -18.80 8.65 -28.40
N VAL A 270 -18.15 7.48 -28.24
CA VAL A 270 -17.13 7.22 -27.21
C VAL A 270 -15.93 6.55 -27.86
N ARG A 271 -14.73 7.10 -27.62
CA ARG A 271 -13.47 6.57 -28.15
C ARG A 271 -12.44 6.41 -27.04
N ASP A 272 -11.60 5.41 -27.17
CA ASP A 272 -10.43 5.20 -26.33
C ASP A 272 -9.17 5.68 -27.08
N GLU A 273 -8.58 6.74 -26.60
CA GLU A 273 -7.33 7.30 -27.11
C GLU A 273 -6.20 7.18 -26.09
N SER A 274 -6.37 6.30 -25.09
CA SER A 274 -5.39 6.10 -24.02
C SER A 274 -4.08 5.51 -24.55
N THR A 275 -2.99 5.97 -23.96
CA THR A 275 -1.64 5.43 -24.17
C THR A 275 -1.07 4.99 -22.81
N HIS A 276 -0.11 5.72 -22.23
CA HIS A 276 0.31 5.56 -20.84
C HIS A 276 -0.70 6.18 -19.88
N ASP A 277 -1.31 7.29 -20.31
CA ASP A 277 -2.33 8.00 -19.55
C ASP A 277 -3.72 7.65 -20.07
N VAL A 278 -4.69 7.61 -19.19
CA VAL A 278 -6.10 7.41 -19.55
C VAL A 278 -6.60 8.62 -20.33
N ARG A 279 -7.15 8.37 -21.51
CA ARG A 279 -7.79 9.37 -22.36
C ARG A 279 -9.02 8.76 -23.02
N ILE A 280 -10.16 8.82 -22.34
CA ILE A 280 -11.43 8.40 -22.92
C ILE A 280 -12.14 9.65 -23.44
N VAL A 281 -12.40 9.68 -24.74
CA VAL A 281 -13.05 10.80 -25.43
C VAL A 281 -14.53 10.54 -25.49
N LEU A 282 -15.33 11.48 -24.98
CA LEU A 282 -16.78 11.48 -25.05
C LEU A 282 -17.22 12.65 -25.94
N GLU A 283 -17.86 12.35 -27.05
CA GLU A 283 -18.32 13.33 -28.02
C GLU A 283 -19.79 13.68 -27.78
N PRO A 284 -20.13 14.92 -27.39
CA PRO A 284 -21.52 15.34 -27.25
C PRO A 284 -22.26 15.35 -28.58
N LYS A 285 -23.56 15.08 -28.57
CA LYS A 285 -24.41 15.06 -29.79
C LYS A 285 -24.41 16.38 -30.54
N ASN A 286 -24.27 17.48 -29.85
CA ASN A 286 -24.16 18.82 -30.42
C ASN A 286 -23.55 19.81 -29.40
N ARG A 287 -23.17 20.99 -29.88
CA ARG A 287 -22.52 22.05 -29.08
C ARG A 287 -23.38 22.66 -27.95
N THR A 288 -24.71 22.43 -27.96
CA THR A 288 -25.63 22.99 -26.96
C THR A 288 -25.81 22.08 -25.76
N VAL A 289 -25.28 20.86 -25.78
CA VAL A 289 -25.28 19.94 -24.66
C VAL A 289 -24.43 20.56 -23.53
N ASP A 290 -24.95 20.59 -22.32
CA ASP A 290 -24.17 20.98 -21.15
C ASP A 290 -23.28 19.80 -20.71
N ALA A 291 -21.97 20.08 -20.60
CA ALA A 291 -20.98 19.05 -20.25
C ALA A 291 -21.21 18.49 -18.83
N GLY A 292 -21.59 19.35 -17.88
CA GLY A 292 -21.86 18.92 -16.50
C GLY A 292 -23.06 18.00 -16.41
N LEU A 293 -24.17 18.34 -17.10
CA LEU A 293 -25.36 17.50 -17.15
C LEU A 293 -25.10 16.14 -17.83
N LEU A 294 -24.31 16.15 -18.90
CA LEU A 294 -23.91 14.90 -19.57
C LEU A 294 -23.11 14.01 -18.61
N MET A 295 -22.14 14.60 -17.90
CA MET A 295 -21.32 13.84 -16.95
C MET A 295 -22.14 13.34 -15.76
N GLU A 296 -23.05 14.13 -15.20
CA GLU A 296 -23.97 13.67 -14.12
C GLU A 296 -24.82 12.48 -14.58
N HIS A 297 -25.28 12.51 -15.82
CA HIS A 297 -26.02 11.37 -16.39
C HIS A 297 -25.15 10.12 -16.54
N LEU A 298 -23.91 10.30 -16.98
CA LEU A 298 -22.94 9.20 -17.08
C LEU A 298 -22.57 8.66 -15.69
N PHE A 299 -22.35 9.50 -14.70
CA PHE A 299 -22.09 9.09 -13.30
C PHE A 299 -23.21 8.22 -12.72
N LYS A 300 -24.46 8.56 -13.00
CA LYS A 300 -25.63 7.78 -12.52
C LYS A 300 -25.78 6.41 -13.19
N ASN A 301 -25.31 6.25 -14.43
CA ASN A 301 -25.59 5.07 -15.25
C ASN A 301 -24.39 4.18 -15.55
N THR A 302 -23.16 4.62 -15.19
CA THR A 302 -21.91 3.93 -15.50
C THR A 302 -20.99 3.89 -14.31
N ASP A 303 -19.91 3.12 -14.43
CA ASP A 303 -18.86 3.03 -13.38
C ASP A 303 -17.87 4.22 -13.40
N LEU A 304 -18.21 5.34 -14.09
CA LEU A 304 -17.53 6.62 -13.94
C LEU A 304 -17.73 7.21 -12.53
N GLU A 305 -18.80 6.82 -11.82
CA GLU A 305 -18.90 6.93 -10.37
C GLU A 305 -18.98 5.53 -9.78
N SER A 306 -18.13 5.24 -8.81
CA SER A 306 -18.11 3.97 -8.11
C SER A 306 -18.16 4.17 -6.59
N ARG A 307 -18.58 3.13 -5.88
CA ARG A 307 -18.60 3.10 -4.41
C ARG A 307 -17.55 2.12 -3.93
N PHE A 308 -16.63 2.59 -3.09
CA PHE A 308 -15.64 1.76 -2.41
C PHE A 308 -16.14 1.45 -1.00
N PRO A 309 -16.61 0.23 -0.73
CA PRO A 309 -17.04 -0.16 0.61
C PRO A 309 -15.80 -0.35 1.49
N MET A 310 -15.66 0.42 2.56
CA MET A 310 -14.59 0.29 3.54
C MET A 310 -14.99 -0.66 4.66
N ASN A 311 -14.09 -1.58 5.02
CA ASN A 311 -14.18 -2.44 6.18
C ASN A 311 -12.77 -2.73 6.71
N MET A 312 -12.37 -2.08 7.80
CA MET A 312 -11.04 -2.23 8.42
C MET A 312 -10.99 -3.44 9.36
N ASN A 313 -11.32 -4.61 8.84
CA ASN A 313 -11.19 -5.87 9.56
C ASN A 313 -9.77 -6.41 9.38
N VAL A 314 -9.02 -6.47 10.46
CA VAL A 314 -7.59 -6.82 10.49
C VAL A 314 -7.32 -7.81 11.61
N LEU A 315 -6.15 -8.45 11.57
CA LEU A 315 -5.59 -9.17 12.70
C LEU A 315 -4.85 -8.16 13.60
N ASP A 316 -5.21 -8.13 14.87
CA ASP A 316 -4.47 -7.35 15.86
C ASP A 316 -3.10 -7.97 16.18
N SER A 317 -2.35 -7.37 17.13
CA SER A 317 -1.05 -7.86 17.57
C SER A 317 -1.08 -9.28 18.15
N ASP A 318 -2.24 -9.72 18.66
CA ASP A 318 -2.45 -11.06 19.21
C ASP A 318 -2.97 -12.06 18.15
N GLY A 319 -3.15 -11.62 16.91
CA GLY A 319 -3.67 -12.42 15.81
C GLY A 319 -5.18 -12.62 15.85
N VAL A 320 -5.92 -11.77 16.57
CA VAL A 320 -7.38 -11.84 16.69
C VAL A 320 -8.03 -10.93 15.65
N PRO A 321 -8.97 -11.45 14.83
CA PRO A 321 -9.70 -10.63 13.86
C PRO A 321 -10.61 -9.62 14.56
N ARG A 322 -10.49 -8.35 14.21
CA ARG A 322 -11.42 -7.31 14.66
C ARG A 322 -11.49 -6.13 13.68
N VAL A 323 -12.60 -5.43 13.71
CA VAL A 323 -12.77 -4.17 13.00
C VAL A 323 -12.20 -3.06 13.86
N MET A 324 -11.22 -2.33 13.33
CA MET A 324 -10.56 -1.23 14.02
C MET A 324 -10.99 0.12 13.44
N CYS A 325 -11.03 1.15 14.27
CA CYS A 325 -11.06 2.53 13.81
C CYS A 325 -9.67 2.96 13.31
N ILE A 326 -9.58 4.06 12.57
CA ILE A 326 -8.29 4.49 12.03
C ILE A 326 -7.28 4.86 13.12
N LYS A 327 -7.73 5.41 14.26
CA LYS A 327 -6.87 5.71 15.40
C LYS A 327 -6.24 4.44 15.98
N ASP A 328 -7.04 3.37 16.14
CA ASP A 328 -6.54 2.09 16.67
C ASP A 328 -5.45 1.51 15.75
N VAL A 329 -5.66 1.57 14.43
CA VAL A 329 -4.66 1.12 13.45
C VAL A 329 -3.36 1.91 13.56
N LEU A 330 -3.43 3.23 13.72
CA LEU A 330 -2.24 4.07 13.91
C LEU A 330 -1.53 3.75 15.23
N VAL A 331 -2.26 3.52 16.32
CA VAL A 331 -1.70 3.15 17.64
C VAL A 331 -1.01 1.79 17.57
N GLU A 332 -1.65 0.78 16.97
CA GLU A 332 -1.05 -0.55 16.81
C GLU A 332 0.25 -0.50 15.99
N PHE A 333 0.27 0.30 14.92
CA PHE A 333 1.48 0.52 14.14
C PHE A 333 2.58 1.19 14.98
N LEU A 334 2.28 2.24 15.74
CA LEU A 334 3.24 2.92 16.61
C LEU A 334 3.79 1.99 17.69
N ASN A 335 2.94 1.20 18.34
CA ASN A 335 3.34 0.21 19.35
C ASN A 335 4.29 -0.83 18.74
N HIS A 336 3.97 -1.34 17.57
CA HIS A 336 4.84 -2.25 16.84
C HIS A 336 6.20 -1.62 16.52
N ARG A 337 6.22 -0.39 16.01
CA ARG A 337 7.47 0.33 15.72
C ARG A 337 8.29 0.61 16.97
N HIS A 338 7.64 0.95 18.07
CA HIS A 338 8.31 1.17 19.35
C HIS A 338 9.00 -0.11 19.86
N GLU A 339 8.31 -1.26 19.74
CA GLU A 339 8.91 -2.55 20.11
C GLU A 339 10.05 -2.96 19.17
N VAL A 340 9.89 -2.75 17.86
CA VAL A 340 10.96 -2.97 16.86
C VAL A 340 12.20 -2.10 17.19
N LEU A 341 12.00 -0.82 17.50
CA LEU A 341 13.10 0.07 17.88
C LEU A 341 13.84 -0.43 19.12
N LYS A 342 13.10 -0.83 20.16
CA LYS A 342 13.65 -1.35 21.41
C LYS A 342 14.45 -2.63 21.18
N ARG A 343 13.89 -3.60 20.47
CA ARG A 343 14.55 -4.89 20.19
C ARG A 343 15.81 -4.72 19.34
N ARG A 344 15.74 -3.92 18.28
CA ARG A 344 16.88 -3.62 17.41
C ARG A 344 18.00 -2.91 18.18
N SER A 345 17.65 -1.93 19.04
CA SER A 345 18.60 -1.21 19.87
C SER A 345 19.26 -2.12 20.90
N GLN A 346 18.50 -3.02 21.53
CA GLN A 346 19.04 -4.02 22.46
C GLN A 346 20.01 -4.98 21.75
N TYR A 347 19.63 -5.50 20.60
CA TYR A 347 20.49 -6.39 19.81
C TYR A 347 21.80 -5.72 19.39
N ARG A 348 21.72 -4.43 18.99
CA ARG A 348 22.91 -3.65 18.67
C ARG A 348 23.79 -3.44 19.91
N LEU A 349 23.20 -3.13 21.05
CA LEU A 349 23.88 -2.97 22.32
C LEU A 349 24.60 -4.26 22.74
N ASP A 350 23.96 -5.41 22.60
CA ASP A 350 24.56 -6.70 22.93
C ASP A 350 25.78 -7.00 22.02
N LYS A 351 25.67 -6.73 20.72
CA LYS A 351 26.79 -6.82 19.78
C LYS A 351 27.95 -5.88 20.15
N ILE A 352 27.63 -4.64 20.53
CA ILE A 352 28.63 -3.67 20.95
C ILE A 352 29.33 -4.15 22.24
N ASN A 353 28.57 -4.63 23.23
CA ASN A 353 29.14 -5.13 24.47
C ASN A 353 30.10 -6.30 24.21
N ASN A 354 29.71 -7.26 23.38
CA ASN A 354 30.60 -8.38 23.01
C ASN A 354 31.86 -7.90 22.27
N ARG A 355 31.74 -6.90 21.41
CA ARG A 355 32.89 -6.34 20.69
C ARG A 355 33.80 -5.54 21.61
N LEU A 356 33.26 -4.72 22.50
CA LEU A 356 34.01 -3.95 23.50
C LEU A 356 34.77 -4.88 24.47
N GLU A 357 34.17 -6.00 24.88
CA GLU A 357 34.86 -7.01 25.68
C GLU A 357 36.14 -7.50 24.97
N ILE A 358 36.05 -7.87 23.70
CA ILE A 358 37.19 -8.31 22.92
C ILE A 358 38.23 -7.18 22.74
N LEU A 359 37.78 -5.98 22.38
CA LEU A 359 38.67 -4.82 22.19
C LEU A 359 39.41 -4.44 23.48
N SER A 360 38.74 -4.50 24.64
CA SER A 360 39.39 -4.26 25.93
C SER A 360 40.50 -5.27 26.22
N GLY A 361 40.27 -6.56 25.87
CA GLY A 361 41.30 -7.59 25.93
C GLY A 361 42.50 -7.30 25.03
N TYR A 362 42.25 -6.82 23.81
CA TYR A 362 43.35 -6.40 22.92
C TYR A 362 44.13 -5.23 23.46
N LEU A 363 43.49 -4.21 24.04
CA LEU A 363 44.17 -3.07 24.66
C LEU A 363 45.06 -3.53 25.82
N ILE A 364 44.62 -4.47 26.66
CA ILE A 364 45.43 -5.09 27.72
C ILE A 364 46.62 -5.83 27.11
N ALA A 365 46.41 -6.56 26.02
CA ALA A 365 47.48 -7.27 25.32
C ALA A 365 48.55 -6.34 24.76
N TYR A 366 48.18 -5.19 24.19
CA TYR A 366 49.13 -4.19 23.68
C TYR A 366 49.98 -3.57 24.78
N LEU A 367 49.40 -3.35 25.98
CA LEU A 367 50.12 -2.83 27.12
C LEU A 367 51.12 -3.84 27.74
N ASN A 368 50.89 -5.13 27.53
CA ASN A 368 51.66 -6.23 28.16
C ASN A 368 52.18 -7.21 27.10
N LEU A 369 52.57 -6.74 25.91
CA LEU A 369 52.87 -7.57 24.75
C LEU A 369 54.00 -8.58 24.99
N ASP A 370 55.10 -8.12 25.60
CA ASP A 370 56.24 -8.99 25.86
C ASP A 370 55.91 -10.13 26.82
N GLU A 371 55.11 -9.84 27.86
CA GLU A 371 54.71 -10.84 28.85
C GLU A 371 53.71 -11.86 28.24
N ILE A 372 52.78 -11.40 27.41
CA ILE A 372 51.84 -12.27 26.71
C ILE A 372 52.61 -13.21 25.75
N ILE A 373 53.58 -12.68 25.01
CA ILE A 373 54.43 -13.52 24.14
C ILE A 373 55.21 -14.55 24.95
N ARG A 374 55.73 -14.16 26.13
CA ARG A 374 56.41 -15.08 27.02
C ARG A 374 55.48 -16.22 27.47
N ILE A 375 54.29 -15.87 27.98
CA ILE A 375 53.27 -16.85 28.43
C ILE A 375 52.90 -17.83 27.29
N ILE A 376 52.65 -17.31 26.10
CA ILE A 376 52.28 -18.15 24.93
C ILE A 376 53.40 -19.14 24.55
N ARG A 377 54.66 -18.79 24.79
CA ARG A 377 55.81 -19.60 24.41
C ARG A 377 56.26 -20.59 25.49
N GLU A 378 56.05 -20.26 26.78
CA GLU A 378 56.64 -20.99 27.90
C GLU A 378 55.64 -21.81 28.71
N GLU A 379 54.34 -21.46 28.66
CA GLU A 379 53.30 -22.08 29.48
C GLU A 379 52.50 -23.13 28.66
N ASP A 380 52.27 -24.30 29.24
CA ASP A 380 51.46 -25.35 28.62
C ASP A 380 49.97 -24.96 28.46
N ASP A 381 49.43 -24.20 29.41
CA ASP A 381 48.09 -23.64 29.37
C ASP A 381 48.15 -22.12 29.40
N ALA A 382 48.56 -21.53 28.28
CA ALA A 382 48.67 -20.09 28.12
C ALA A 382 47.36 -19.34 28.39
N LYS A 383 46.20 -19.94 28.07
CA LYS A 383 44.86 -19.37 28.27
C LYS A 383 44.60 -19.16 29.77
N ALA A 384 44.73 -20.20 30.57
CA ALA A 384 44.47 -20.11 32.02
C ALA A 384 45.44 -19.15 32.73
N VAL A 385 46.72 -19.12 32.33
CA VAL A 385 47.73 -18.22 32.89
C VAL A 385 47.39 -16.77 32.54
N MET A 386 47.08 -16.42 31.29
CA MET A 386 46.69 -15.08 30.88
C MET A 386 45.42 -14.59 31.58
N MET A 387 44.41 -15.46 31.73
CA MET A 387 43.17 -15.12 32.44
C MET A 387 43.45 -14.74 33.90
N LYS A 388 44.36 -15.46 34.57
CA LYS A 388 44.72 -15.20 35.96
C LYS A 388 45.63 -13.99 36.11
N GLU A 389 46.65 -13.82 35.28
CA GLU A 389 47.62 -12.74 35.33
C GLU A 389 47.03 -11.38 35.04
N PHE A 390 46.22 -11.29 33.97
CA PHE A 390 45.66 -10.04 33.48
C PHE A 390 44.17 -9.86 33.81
N SER A 391 43.60 -10.76 34.61
CA SER A 391 42.13 -10.74 34.95
C SER A 391 41.24 -10.72 33.71
N LEU A 392 41.64 -11.48 32.70
CA LEU A 392 40.87 -11.56 31.42
C LEU A 392 39.71 -12.54 31.51
N THR A 393 38.65 -12.24 30.77
CA THR A 393 37.59 -13.23 30.54
C THR A 393 38.08 -14.33 29.58
N GLU A 394 37.37 -15.44 29.52
CA GLU A 394 37.67 -16.53 28.62
C GLU A 394 37.64 -16.07 27.16
N ASN A 395 36.60 -15.26 26.77
CA ASN A 395 36.48 -14.70 25.43
C ASN A 395 37.66 -13.78 25.06
N GLN A 396 38.10 -12.94 26.01
CA GLN A 396 39.27 -12.08 25.82
C GLN A 396 40.56 -12.86 25.62
N ALA A 397 40.83 -13.85 26.45
CA ALA A 397 42.00 -14.69 26.34
C ALA A 397 42.03 -15.46 25.01
N GLU A 398 40.89 -16.01 24.60
CA GLU A 398 40.78 -16.72 23.33
C GLU A 398 40.94 -15.78 22.12
N ALA A 399 40.39 -14.59 22.18
CA ALA A 399 40.56 -13.56 21.14
C ALA A 399 42.02 -13.14 21.00
N ILE A 400 42.75 -12.98 22.12
CA ILE A 400 44.18 -12.67 22.11
C ILE A 400 44.99 -13.81 21.47
N LEU A 401 44.74 -15.06 21.85
CA LEU A 401 45.43 -16.22 21.27
C LEU A 401 45.19 -16.38 19.76
N ASN A 402 44.01 -16.01 19.29
CA ASN A 402 43.66 -16.03 17.87
C ASN A 402 44.08 -14.77 17.09
N MET A 403 44.78 -13.83 17.74
CA MET A 403 45.21 -12.59 17.11
C MET A 403 46.27 -12.86 16.03
N LYS A 404 46.09 -12.21 14.89
CA LYS A 404 47.09 -12.31 13.80
C LYS A 404 48.33 -11.47 14.16
N LEU A 405 49.53 -12.00 13.93
CA LEU A 405 50.79 -11.29 14.20
C LEU A 405 50.87 -9.87 13.57
N ARG A 406 50.25 -9.70 12.39
CA ARG A 406 50.21 -8.37 11.75
C ARG A 406 49.45 -7.32 12.57
N SER A 407 48.46 -7.74 13.39
CA SER A 407 47.65 -6.84 14.23
C SER A 407 48.46 -6.22 15.36
N LEU A 408 49.67 -6.70 15.64
CA LEU A 408 50.59 -6.17 16.65
C LEU A 408 51.31 -4.88 16.21
N ARG A 409 50.98 -4.31 15.05
CA ARG A 409 51.52 -3.05 14.58
C ARG A 409 50.92 -1.88 15.35
N LYS A 410 51.74 -0.84 15.63
CA LYS A 410 51.32 0.40 16.33
C LYS A 410 50.15 1.09 15.61
N LEU A 411 50.05 0.99 14.30
CA LEU A 411 48.97 1.60 13.55
C LEU A 411 47.61 0.91 13.87
N GLU A 412 47.61 -0.39 14.02
CA GLU A 412 46.41 -1.18 14.33
C GLU A 412 45.94 -0.94 15.79
N GLU A 413 46.88 -0.70 16.72
CA GLU A 413 46.56 -0.27 18.10
C GLU A 413 45.75 1.03 18.10
N THR A 414 46.14 2.00 17.28
CA THR A 414 45.44 3.29 17.19
C THR A 414 44.02 3.10 16.61
N GLU A 415 43.86 2.23 15.64
CA GLU A 415 42.56 1.90 15.06
C GLU A 415 41.65 1.19 16.09
N ILE A 416 42.20 0.26 16.87
CA ILE A 416 41.46 -0.45 17.93
C ILE A 416 41.02 0.50 19.03
N ARG A 417 41.88 1.45 19.45
CA ARG A 417 41.49 2.50 20.43
C ARG A 417 40.35 3.36 19.90
N ARG A 418 40.45 3.79 18.66
CA ARG A 418 39.39 4.57 18.02
C ARG A 418 38.08 3.78 17.93
N GLU A 419 38.10 2.51 17.48
CA GLU A 419 36.93 1.64 17.45
C GLU A 419 36.32 1.47 18.84
N PHE A 420 37.18 1.31 19.89
CA PHE A 420 36.71 1.18 21.26
C PHE A 420 36.00 2.45 21.74
N ASP A 421 36.57 3.64 21.47
CA ASP A 421 36.00 4.93 21.87
C ASP A 421 34.67 5.18 21.12
N ASP A 422 34.63 4.95 19.83
CA ASP A 422 33.43 5.11 18.99
C ASP A 422 32.29 4.18 19.48
N LEU A 423 32.58 2.90 19.73
CA LEU A 423 31.60 1.93 20.24
C LEU A 423 31.17 2.22 21.67
N SER A 424 32.06 2.76 22.51
CA SER A 424 31.73 3.18 23.89
C SER A 424 30.77 4.36 23.90
N SER A 425 30.95 5.32 22.98
CA SER A 425 30.00 6.41 22.78
C SER A 425 28.64 5.91 22.30
N GLU A 426 28.62 5.06 21.27
CA GLU A 426 27.38 4.45 20.75
C GLU A 426 26.65 3.64 21.82
N LYS A 427 27.39 2.89 22.65
CA LYS A 427 26.83 2.18 23.81
C LYS A 427 26.10 3.13 24.75
N GLY A 428 26.74 4.25 25.13
CA GLY A 428 26.12 5.23 26.02
C GLY A 428 24.84 5.84 25.44
N GLU A 429 24.82 6.11 24.14
CA GLU A 429 23.63 6.60 23.43
C GLU A 429 22.49 5.57 23.43
N LEU A 430 22.81 4.28 23.15
CA LEU A 430 21.81 3.20 23.15
C LEU A 430 21.27 2.90 24.56
N GLU A 431 22.12 2.92 25.59
CA GLU A 431 21.69 2.76 26.99
C GLU A 431 20.77 3.90 27.42
N ALA A 432 21.09 5.14 27.03
CA ALA A 432 20.25 6.30 27.29
C ALA A 432 18.90 6.22 26.52
N LEU A 433 18.90 5.71 25.31
CA LEU A 433 17.70 5.48 24.52
C LEU A 433 16.81 4.40 25.14
N LEU A 434 17.39 3.26 25.52
CA LEU A 434 16.66 2.15 26.13
C LEU A 434 16.13 2.46 27.52
N GLY A 435 16.85 3.29 28.29
CA GLY A 435 16.47 3.69 29.64
C GLY A 435 15.35 4.74 29.72
N ASP A 436 15.10 5.48 28.64
CA ASP A 436 14.13 6.60 28.63
C ASP A 436 13.07 6.40 27.55
N GLU A 437 11.82 6.24 27.98
CA GLU A 437 10.69 6.06 27.08
C GLU A 437 10.46 7.30 26.18
N ASN A 438 10.62 8.51 26.71
CA ASN A 438 10.44 9.72 25.91
C ASN A 438 11.48 9.82 24.79
N LYS A 439 12.73 9.42 25.07
CA LYS A 439 13.78 9.36 24.04
C LYS A 439 13.43 8.35 22.94
N ARG A 440 12.85 7.21 23.30
CA ARG A 440 12.40 6.22 22.29
C ARG A 440 11.30 6.78 21.39
N TRP A 441 10.31 7.48 21.96
CA TRP A 441 9.26 8.13 21.16
C TRP A 441 9.81 9.26 20.27
N GLN A 442 10.78 10.03 20.75
CA GLN A 442 11.46 11.03 19.94
C GLN A 442 12.25 10.40 18.78
N ALA A 443 13.01 9.33 19.05
CA ALA A 443 13.74 8.61 18.02
C ALA A 443 12.79 8.01 16.97
N LEU A 444 11.67 7.45 17.40
CA LEU A 444 10.64 6.95 16.49
C LEU A 444 10.03 8.08 15.63
N ALA A 445 9.79 9.25 16.21
CA ALA A 445 9.32 10.41 15.47
C ALA A 445 10.32 10.85 14.38
N GLU A 446 11.62 10.79 14.66
CA GLU A 446 12.65 11.09 13.65
C GLU A 446 12.71 10.03 12.55
N GLU A 447 12.55 8.74 12.87
CA GLU A 447 12.42 7.69 11.86
C GLU A 447 11.22 7.94 10.94
N ILE A 448 10.05 8.28 11.50
CA ILE A 448 8.84 8.58 10.72
C ILE A 448 9.05 9.83 9.83
N LYS A 449 9.73 10.86 10.32
CA LYS A 449 10.09 12.05 9.53
C LYS A 449 10.99 11.67 8.35
N ALA A 450 12.01 10.84 8.59
CA ALA A 450 12.91 10.37 7.54
C ALA A 450 12.17 9.56 6.45
N VAL A 451 11.26 8.68 6.84
CA VAL A 451 10.39 7.93 5.91
C VAL A 451 9.51 8.90 5.11
N ARG A 452 8.89 9.88 5.77
CA ARG A 452 8.08 10.92 5.12
C ARG A 452 8.87 11.73 4.08
N GLU A 453 10.14 12.02 4.35
CA GLU A 453 11.01 12.71 3.39
C GLU A 453 11.42 11.81 2.22
N LYS A 454 11.79 10.58 2.51
CA LYS A 454 12.26 9.62 1.50
C LYS A 454 11.18 9.28 0.46
N PHE A 455 9.94 9.07 0.89
CA PHE A 455 8.84 8.59 0.03
C PHE A 455 7.66 9.58 -0.09
N GLY A 456 7.78 10.78 0.47
CA GLY A 456 6.67 11.70 0.62
C GLY A 456 6.46 12.64 -0.56
N LYS A 457 5.73 13.73 -0.31
CA LYS A 457 5.19 14.68 -1.31
C LYS A 457 6.20 15.27 -2.30
N LYS A 458 7.48 15.30 -1.95
CA LYS A 458 8.55 15.80 -2.83
C LYS A 458 8.90 14.81 -3.95
N THR A 459 8.50 13.56 -3.83
CA THR A 459 8.72 12.51 -4.83
C THR A 459 7.51 12.34 -5.73
N ALA A 460 7.71 11.86 -6.96
CA ALA A 460 6.60 11.55 -7.87
C ALA A 460 5.65 10.50 -7.26
N LEU A 461 6.21 9.53 -6.54
CA LEU A 461 5.45 8.48 -5.86
C LEU A 461 4.60 9.02 -4.70
N GLY A 462 5.10 10.01 -3.97
CA GLY A 462 4.45 10.54 -2.76
C GLY A 462 3.43 11.64 -3.00
N LYS A 463 3.29 12.18 -4.21
CA LYS A 463 2.24 13.16 -4.53
C LYS A 463 0.87 12.53 -4.40
N ARG A 464 -0.08 13.26 -3.78
CA ARG A 464 -1.48 12.83 -3.74
C ARG A 464 -2.05 12.74 -5.16
N ARG A 465 -2.75 11.67 -5.44
CA ARG A 465 -3.40 11.42 -6.73
C ARG A 465 -4.90 11.69 -6.67
N THR A 466 -5.58 11.30 -5.59
CA THR A 466 -7.02 11.47 -5.43
C THR A 466 -7.35 12.87 -4.92
N GLU A 467 -8.29 13.55 -5.55
CA GLU A 467 -8.80 14.86 -5.17
C GLU A 467 -10.08 14.73 -4.34
N PHE A 468 -10.50 15.81 -3.67
CA PHE A 468 -11.77 15.91 -2.96
C PHE A 468 -12.57 17.04 -3.58
N ALA A 469 -13.84 16.79 -3.87
CA ALA A 469 -14.79 17.83 -4.22
C ALA A 469 -15.63 18.18 -2.99
N GLU A 470 -15.98 19.46 -2.86
CA GLU A 470 -17.08 19.83 -1.99
C GLU A 470 -18.37 19.21 -2.55
N VAL A 471 -19.22 18.73 -1.65
CA VAL A 471 -20.51 18.14 -2.03
C VAL A 471 -21.30 19.21 -2.81
N SER A 472 -21.30 19.11 -4.13
CA SER A 472 -22.28 19.81 -4.93
C SER A 472 -23.63 19.16 -4.65
N GLU A 473 -24.67 19.98 -4.38
CA GLU A 473 -26.05 19.50 -4.32
C GLU A 473 -26.30 18.58 -5.52
N GLU A 474 -26.96 17.44 -5.30
CA GLU A 474 -27.27 16.52 -6.38
C GLU A 474 -28.04 17.29 -7.45
N ILE A 475 -27.42 17.51 -8.60
CA ILE A 475 -28.11 18.12 -9.74
C ILE A 475 -29.16 17.09 -10.19
N GLU A 476 -30.42 17.33 -9.82
CA GLU A 476 -31.53 16.58 -10.40
C GLU A 476 -31.55 16.90 -11.89
N VAL A 477 -31.17 15.90 -12.70
CA VAL A 477 -31.30 16.03 -14.16
C VAL A 477 -32.80 16.00 -14.48
N PRO A 478 -33.37 17.10 -14.98
CA PRO A 478 -34.81 17.13 -15.25
C PRO A 478 -35.18 16.07 -16.28
N LEU A 479 -36.22 15.28 -16.03
CA LEU A 479 -36.74 14.26 -16.96
C LEU A 479 -36.99 14.83 -18.37
N GLU A 480 -37.24 16.11 -18.49
CA GLU A 480 -37.48 16.82 -19.76
C GLU A 480 -36.28 16.83 -20.69
N VAL A 481 -35.04 16.69 -20.16
CA VAL A 481 -33.80 16.63 -20.96
C VAL A 481 -33.67 15.29 -21.72
N PHE A 482 -34.33 14.24 -21.23
CA PHE A 482 -34.32 12.91 -21.82
C PHE A 482 -35.43 12.68 -22.84
N VAL A 483 -36.38 13.59 -22.95
CA VAL A 483 -37.52 13.45 -23.88
C VAL A 483 -37.12 14.08 -25.21
N GLU A 484 -36.93 13.26 -26.26
CA GLU A 484 -36.83 13.76 -27.64
C GLU A 484 -38.11 14.57 -27.93
N LYS A 485 -37.95 15.85 -28.23
CA LYS A 485 -39.08 16.68 -28.69
C LYS A 485 -39.44 16.24 -30.08
N GLU A 486 -40.32 15.24 -30.20
CA GLU A 486 -40.88 14.83 -31.46
C GLU A 486 -42.23 15.54 -31.67
N PRO A 487 -42.56 16.01 -32.86
CA PRO A 487 -43.89 16.47 -33.16
C PRO A 487 -44.88 15.33 -33.00
N ILE A 488 -45.86 15.50 -32.16
CA ILE A 488 -46.93 14.53 -31.91
C ILE A 488 -48.27 15.10 -32.35
N THR A 489 -49.12 14.23 -32.89
CA THR A 489 -50.54 14.58 -33.12
C THR A 489 -51.36 13.99 -31.97
N VAL A 490 -52.07 14.84 -31.24
CA VAL A 490 -52.97 14.41 -30.17
C VAL A 490 -54.39 14.35 -30.75
N ILE A 491 -55.01 13.19 -30.71
CA ILE A 491 -56.38 12.94 -31.15
C ILE A 491 -57.24 12.82 -29.90
N LEU A 492 -58.26 13.69 -29.80
CA LEU A 492 -59.26 13.65 -28.76
C LEU A 492 -60.59 13.20 -29.35
N SER A 493 -61.14 12.06 -28.90
CA SER A 493 -62.41 11.56 -29.35
C SER A 493 -63.58 12.31 -28.67
N GLN A 494 -64.77 12.35 -29.30
CA GLN A 494 -65.99 12.92 -28.72
C GLN A 494 -66.41 12.27 -27.38
N LYS A 495 -65.94 11.05 -27.10
CA LYS A 495 -66.18 10.30 -25.86
C LYS A 495 -65.11 10.57 -24.77
N GLY A 496 -64.18 11.54 -24.98
CA GLY A 496 -63.17 11.91 -23.98
C GLY A 496 -61.91 11.04 -23.96
N TRP A 497 -61.68 10.13 -24.96
CA TRP A 497 -60.44 9.37 -25.04
C TRP A 497 -59.34 10.14 -25.75
N ILE A 498 -58.15 10.13 -25.19
CA ILE A 498 -56.95 10.79 -25.74
C ILE A 498 -55.98 9.71 -26.29
N ARG A 499 -55.51 9.92 -27.53
CA ARG A 499 -54.46 9.10 -28.15
C ARG A 499 -53.38 9.97 -28.76
N CYS A 500 -52.13 9.63 -28.55
CA CYS A 500 -50.96 10.27 -29.19
C CYS A 500 -50.45 9.42 -30.35
N ILE A 501 -50.16 10.08 -31.46
CA ILE A 501 -49.54 9.47 -32.66
C ILE A 501 -48.27 10.25 -32.99
N LYS A 502 -47.16 9.59 -33.34
CA LYS A 502 -45.92 10.22 -33.80
C LYS A 502 -46.12 10.88 -35.17
N GLY A 503 -45.64 12.11 -35.29
CA GLY A 503 -45.65 12.87 -36.52
C GLY A 503 -46.92 13.68 -36.78
N LEU A 504 -46.82 14.65 -37.68
CA LEU A 504 -47.94 15.44 -38.20
C LEU A 504 -48.51 14.72 -39.42
N SER A 505 -49.54 13.87 -39.22
CA SER A 505 -50.21 13.20 -40.33
C SER A 505 -51.64 13.74 -40.46
N LEU A 506 -51.90 14.50 -41.51
CA LEU A 506 -53.23 14.98 -41.88
C LEU A 506 -54.19 13.86 -42.30
N ILE A 507 -53.68 12.69 -42.69
CA ILE A 507 -54.49 11.51 -43.12
C ILE A 507 -55.29 10.94 -41.96
N HIS A 508 -54.81 11.07 -40.71
CA HIS A 508 -55.54 10.58 -39.54
C HIS A 508 -56.57 11.58 -38.98
N ILE A 509 -56.60 12.78 -39.51
CA ILE A 509 -57.55 13.82 -39.11
C ILE A 509 -58.80 13.77 -40.01
N SER A 510 -58.69 13.27 -41.24
CA SER A 510 -59.77 13.26 -42.23
C SER A 510 -60.75 12.10 -42.15
N GLU A 511 -60.50 11.04 -41.36
CA GLU A 511 -61.42 9.92 -41.17
C GLU A 511 -61.67 9.58 -39.67
N PRO A 512 -62.27 10.45 -38.89
CA PRO A 512 -62.55 10.13 -37.48
C PRO A 512 -63.71 9.17 -37.26
N THR A 513 -64.48 8.84 -38.31
CA THR A 513 -65.74 8.12 -38.20
C THR A 513 -65.62 6.60 -38.34
N ARG A 514 -64.58 6.07 -38.95
CA ARG A 514 -64.46 4.61 -39.18
C ARG A 514 -63.74 3.82 -38.08
N GLN A 515 -63.08 4.45 -37.17
CA GLN A 515 -62.40 3.76 -36.07
C GLN A 515 -63.15 3.74 -34.74
N ALA A 516 -64.34 4.32 -34.68
CA ALA A 516 -65.17 4.35 -33.45
C ALA A 516 -66.01 3.07 -33.24
N GLU A 517 -65.93 2.12 -34.16
CA GLU A 517 -66.73 0.87 -34.09
C GLU A 517 -65.96 -0.39 -33.75
N ILE A 518 -64.65 -0.27 -33.39
CA ILE A 518 -63.89 -1.45 -32.87
C ILE A 518 -63.70 -1.22 -31.39
N SER A 519 -64.52 -1.92 -30.61
CA SER A 519 -64.52 -2.02 -29.13
C SER A 519 -63.16 -2.51 -28.55
#